data_2a54d0396217b28942ef508e78e9211f
#
_entry.id   2a54d0396217b28942ef508e78e9211f
#
_cell.length_a   1.000
_cell.length_b   1.000
_cell.length_c   1.000
_cell.angle_alpha   90.00
_cell.angle_beta   90.00
_cell.angle_gamma   90.00
#
_symmetry.space_group_name_H-M   'P 1'
#
loop_
_entity.id
_entity.type
_entity.pdbx_description
1 polymer ?
#
loop_
_entity_poly.entity_id
_entity_poly.type
_entity_poly.pdbx_seq_one_letter_code
_entity_poly.pdbx_strand_id
1 'polypeptide(L)'
;TLGLMGIITPKVVFSGLSDSTVVLFAGMFVVGAALFYTGLAQKIGETVVSHAGTSENGLMLAIMLVTATMSAFLSNTGTTAALLPVVVGICAVAKIPASRQLMPLAFAAGIGGIITMVGTPPNIIVSGTLSKFGIEPFGFFEFAWIGIPLTVATIVFMMLVGKHLLPKHEITDAGDVEQEVAAEDISNDPKKQLYSGLILLGVIIAMILGDPLKTYFGINLPLSMVAVIGAMLCVLTGCLNEKQAYTSIDWVTIFLFAGMMPVATALDQSGAGKMIADAVIGVMGSDPSPYFATAVLFALSCIMTQFMSNTASCALLAPIGISIAQGMGADPHAVLMAIGVAASCAFGTPVGTPPNTLVLGPGQYKFTDYVKAGVP
;
A
#
# COMPACT_ATOMS: atom_id res chain seq x y z
N THR A 1 -19.10 16.22 14.08
CA THR A 1 -20.45 16.53 13.55
C THR A 1 -21.44 15.41 13.84
N LEU A 2 -21.21 14.16 13.39
CA LEU A 2 -22.16 13.03 13.56
C LEU A 2 -22.54 12.76 15.03
N GLY A 3 -21.60 12.88 15.96
CA GLY A 3 -21.88 12.77 17.40
C GLY A 3 -22.70 13.95 17.94
N LEU A 4 -22.46 15.18 17.45
CA LEU A 4 -23.24 16.37 17.82
C LEU A 4 -24.67 16.31 17.26
N MET A 5 -24.85 15.66 16.13
CA MET A 5 -26.19 15.44 15.53
C MET A 5 -26.94 14.25 16.17
N GLY A 6 -26.34 13.56 17.13
CA GLY A 6 -26.96 12.43 17.83
C GLY A 6 -27.10 11.15 17.00
N ILE A 7 -26.47 11.09 15.82
CA ILE A 7 -26.53 9.88 14.93
C ILE A 7 -25.72 8.74 15.55
N ILE A 8 -24.60 9.06 16.16
CA ILE A 8 -23.74 8.09 16.87
C ILE A 8 -23.35 8.64 18.25
N THR A 9 -23.07 7.77 19.21
CA THR A 9 -22.65 8.17 20.55
C THR A 9 -21.21 8.70 20.57
N PRO A 10 -20.83 9.57 21.51
CA PRO A 10 -19.45 10.06 21.65
C PRO A 10 -18.42 8.93 21.78
N LYS A 11 -18.80 7.80 22.41
CA LYS A 11 -17.94 6.62 22.51
C LYS A 11 -17.63 6.03 21.13
N VAL A 12 -18.60 5.99 20.23
CA VAL A 12 -18.42 5.50 18.86
C VAL A 12 -17.59 6.49 18.04
N VAL A 13 -17.73 7.81 18.25
CA VAL A 13 -16.93 8.82 17.53
C VAL A 13 -15.42 8.59 17.68
N PHE A 14 -14.98 8.17 18.87
CA PHE A 14 -13.55 7.95 19.17
C PHE A 14 -13.12 6.49 19.11
N SER A 15 -14.03 5.55 18.86
CA SER A 15 -13.72 4.11 18.84
C SER A 15 -12.71 3.72 17.76
N GLY A 16 -12.65 4.49 16.66
CA GLY A 16 -11.69 4.23 15.58
C GLY A 16 -10.23 4.35 16.02
N LEU A 17 -9.90 5.25 16.96
CA LEU A 17 -8.52 5.41 17.45
C LEU A 17 -8.03 4.20 18.26
N SER A 18 -8.92 3.41 18.84
CA SER A 18 -8.60 2.19 19.59
C SER A 18 -8.86 0.91 18.79
N ASP A 19 -9.14 1.04 17.49
CA ASP A 19 -9.39 -0.12 16.63
C ASP A 19 -8.10 -0.91 16.37
N SER A 20 -8.22 -2.23 16.41
CA SER A 20 -7.08 -3.14 16.20
C SER A 20 -6.39 -2.95 14.85
N THR A 21 -7.15 -2.54 13.84
CA THR A 21 -6.63 -2.27 12.50
C THR A 21 -5.75 -1.01 12.48
N VAL A 22 -6.16 0.03 13.21
CA VAL A 22 -5.37 1.27 13.35
C VAL A 22 -4.06 1.00 14.10
N VAL A 23 -4.11 0.17 15.15
CA VAL A 23 -2.92 -0.27 15.90
C VAL A 23 -1.99 -1.11 15.03
N LEU A 24 -2.54 -1.99 14.19
CA LEU A 24 -1.78 -2.76 13.20
C LEU A 24 -1.00 -1.84 12.25
N PHE A 25 -1.65 -0.82 11.69
CA PHE A 25 -0.99 0.17 10.82
C PHE A 25 0.20 0.83 11.52
N ALA A 26 -0.03 1.38 12.70
CA ALA A 26 1.02 2.09 13.44
C ALA A 26 2.23 1.18 13.71
N GLY A 27 2.00 -0.06 14.14
CA GLY A 27 3.07 -1.04 14.37
C GLY A 27 3.84 -1.39 13.09
N MET A 28 3.14 -1.64 11.99
CA MET A 28 3.79 -2.02 10.73
C MET A 28 4.56 -0.88 10.08
N PHE A 29 4.14 0.39 10.23
CA PHE A 29 4.94 1.53 9.80
C PHE A 29 6.29 1.56 10.52
N VAL A 30 6.33 1.31 11.82
CA VAL A 30 7.58 1.29 12.60
C VAL A 30 8.47 0.11 12.20
N VAL A 31 7.89 -1.10 12.07
CA VAL A 31 8.65 -2.30 11.63
C VAL A 31 9.24 -2.09 10.23
N GLY A 32 8.44 -1.56 9.30
CA GLY A 32 8.91 -1.25 7.95
C GLY A 32 10.04 -0.21 7.95
N ALA A 33 9.89 0.86 8.73
CA ALA A 33 10.87 1.92 8.84
C ALA A 33 12.23 1.42 9.37
N ALA A 34 12.25 0.42 10.24
CA ALA A 34 13.48 -0.15 10.77
C ALA A 34 14.41 -0.66 9.65
N LEU A 35 13.85 -1.22 8.55
CA LEU A 35 14.66 -1.67 7.42
C LEU A 35 15.28 -0.52 6.64
N PHE A 36 14.59 0.62 6.59
CA PHE A 36 15.11 1.82 5.92
C PHE A 36 16.20 2.49 6.75
N TYR A 37 15.95 2.75 8.04
CA TYR A 37 16.94 3.41 8.93
C TYR A 37 18.18 2.56 9.22
N THR A 38 18.09 1.23 9.13
CA THR A 38 19.26 0.34 9.24
C THR A 38 20.01 0.17 7.91
N GLY A 39 19.49 0.68 6.79
CA GLY A 39 20.08 0.52 5.46
C GLY A 39 19.91 -0.88 4.85
N LEU A 40 19.16 -1.78 5.51
CA LEU A 40 18.95 -3.14 4.98
C LEU A 40 18.17 -3.13 3.67
N ALA A 41 17.14 -2.30 3.59
CA ALA A 41 16.33 -2.15 2.38
C ALA A 41 17.18 -1.71 1.17
N GLN A 42 18.05 -0.71 1.37
CA GLN A 42 18.99 -0.25 0.35
C GLN A 42 19.97 -1.35 -0.07
N LYS A 43 20.57 -2.06 0.91
CA LYS A 43 21.51 -3.14 0.65
C LYS A 43 20.91 -4.30 -0.14
N ILE A 44 19.65 -4.67 0.15
CA ILE A 44 18.92 -5.66 -0.63
C ILE A 44 18.77 -5.18 -2.08
N GLY A 45 18.35 -3.93 -2.27
CA GLY A 45 18.22 -3.31 -3.58
C GLY A 45 19.52 -3.33 -4.38
N GLU A 46 20.61 -2.84 -3.79
CA GLU A 46 21.96 -2.83 -4.41
C GLU A 46 22.42 -4.23 -4.80
N THR A 47 22.21 -5.22 -3.92
CA THR A 47 22.62 -6.60 -4.19
C THR A 47 21.86 -7.20 -5.37
N VAL A 48 20.55 -7.03 -5.43
CA VAL A 48 19.73 -7.61 -6.51
C VAL A 48 20.02 -6.91 -7.84
N VAL A 49 20.08 -5.58 -7.82
CA VAL A 49 20.28 -4.80 -9.04
C VAL A 49 21.70 -4.98 -9.61
N SER A 50 22.71 -5.13 -8.76
CA SER A 50 24.09 -5.40 -9.22
C SER A 50 24.24 -6.72 -9.98
N HIS A 51 23.35 -7.68 -9.75
CA HIS A 51 23.33 -8.97 -10.48
C HIS A 51 22.54 -8.92 -11.78
N ALA A 52 21.78 -7.84 -12.05
CA ALA A 52 20.91 -7.71 -13.22
C ALA A 52 21.66 -7.44 -14.54
N GLY A 53 22.97 -7.16 -14.47
CA GLY A 53 23.76 -6.73 -15.61
C GLY A 53 23.47 -5.30 -16.06
N THR A 54 24.05 -4.89 -17.19
CA THR A 54 23.96 -3.50 -17.70
C THR A 54 22.90 -3.32 -18.79
N SER A 55 22.08 -4.33 -19.07
CA SER A 55 21.02 -4.19 -20.08
C SER A 55 19.81 -3.44 -19.51
N GLU A 56 19.23 -2.52 -20.27
CA GLU A 56 18.05 -1.74 -19.86
C GLU A 56 16.87 -2.63 -19.41
N ASN A 57 16.60 -3.70 -20.16
CA ASN A 57 15.51 -4.62 -19.85
C ASN A 57 15.82 -5.49 -18.60
N GLY A 58 17.05 -5.95 -18.45
CA GLY A 58 17.47 -6.74 -17.28
C GLY A 58 17.40 -5.90 -16.01
N LEU A 59 17.85 -4.65 -16.09
CA LEU A 59 17.79 -3.69 -15.00
C LEU A 59 16.33 -3.40 -14.60
N MET A 60 15.46 -3.12 -15.58
CA MET A 60 14.03 -2.88 -15.34
C MET A 60 13.36 -4.08 -14.65
N LEU A 61 13.61 -5.29 -15.12
CA LEU A 61 13.06 -6.50 -14.52
C LEU A 61 13.52 -6.67 -13.07
N ALA A 62 14.81 -6.51 -12.80
CA ALA A 62 15.36 -6.66 -11.45
C ALA A 62 14.81 -5.58 -10.50
N ILE A 63 14.76 -4.32 -10.94
CA ILE A 63 14.19 -3.23 -10.16
C ILE A 63 12.73 -3.52 -9.83
N MET A 64 11.91 -3.91 -10.81
CA MET A 64 10.49 -4.18 -10.59
C MET A 64 10.28 -5.38 -9.67
N LEU A 65 11.05 -6.45 -9.82
CA LEU A 65 10.94 -7.64 -8.98
C LEU A 65 11.32 -7.36 -7.52
N VAL A 66 12.47 -6.72 -7.29
CA VAL A 66 12.90 -6.42 -5.92
C VAL A 66 11.96 -5.41 -5.26
N THR A 67 11.53 -4.40 -6.00
CA THR A 67 10.61 -3.39 -5.49
C THR A 67 9.27 -3.98 -5.13
N ALA A 68 8.66 -4.78 -6.00
CA ALA A 68 7.37 -5.42 -5.72
C ALA A 68 7.46 -6.38 -4.52
N THR A 69 8.54 -7.16 -4.43
CA THR A 69 8.75 -8.09 -3.30
C THR A 69 8.92 -7.32 -1.98
N MET A 70 9.71 -6.26 -1.97
CA MET A 70 9.90 -5.44 -0.78
C MET A 70 8.61 -4.72 -0.39
N SER A 71 7.91 -4.13 -1.36
CA SER A 71 6.67 -3.39 -1.14
C SER A 71 5.51 -4.26 -0.67
N ALA A 72 5.57 -5.57 -0.91
CA ALA A 72 4.60 -6.51 -0.35
C ALA A 72 4.59 -6.53 1.19
N PHE A 73 5.70 -6.17 1.83
CA PHE A 73 5.86 -6.22 3.29
C PHE A 73 6.21 -4.86 3.91
N LEU A 74 6.60 -3.90 3.08
CA LEU A 74 7.00 -2.55 3.48
C LEU A 74 6.08 -1.53 2.84
N SER A 75 6.09 -0.27 3.33
CA SER A 75 5.31 0.78 2.69
C SER A 75 5.81 1.06 1.27
N ASN A 76 4.89 1.29 0.34
CA ASN A 76 5.21 1.65 -1.05
C ASN A 76 6.12 2.87 -1.14
N THR A 77 5.83 3.89 -0.33
CA THR A 77 6.60 5.14 -0.24
C THR A 77 8.03 4.89 0.23
N GLY A 78 8.18 4.17 1.33
CA GLY A 78 9.49 3.87 1.90
C GLY A 78 10.34 3.01 0.96
N THR A 79 9.73 2.00 0.33
CA THR A 79 10.42 1.15 -0.66
C THR A 79 10.92 1.98 -1.85
N THR A 80 10.06 2.87 -2.38
CA THR A 80 10.46 3.77 -3.48
C THR A 80 11.57 4.72 -3.06
N ALA A 81 11.45 5.37 -1.90
CA ALA A 81 12.45 6.30 -1.39
C ALA A 81 13.82 5.63 -1.18
N ALA A 82 13.84 4.41 -0.62
CA ALA A 82 15.08 3.68 -0.39
C ALA A 82 15.77 3.22 -1.69
N LEU A 83 14.99 2.82 -2.70
CA LEU A 83 15.55 2.30 -3.94
C LEU A 83 15.82 3.39 -4.99
N LEU A 84 15.21 4.57 -4.88
CA LEU A 84 15.36 5.66 -5.83
C LEU A 84 16.84 6.06 -6.02
N PRO A 85 17.62 6.39 -4.98
CA PRO A 85 19.03 6.74 -5.14
C PRO A 85 19.88 5.59 -5.71
N VAL A 86 19.57 4.35 -5.31
CA VAL A 86 20.23 3.14 -5.85
C VAL A 86 20.01 3.03 -7.35
N VAL A 87 18.76 3.18 -7.80
CA VAL A 87 18.40 3.10 -9.22
C VAL A 87 19.05 4.22 -10.02
N VAL A 88 19.04 5.47 -9.51
CA VAL A 88 19.69 6.61 -10.14
C VAL A 88 21.20 6.37 -10.28
N GLY A 89 21.86 5.93 -9.20
CA GLY A 89 23.30 5.63 -9.21
C GLY A 89 23.68 4.56 -10.23
N ILE A 90 22.92 3.48 -10.30
CA ILE A 90 23.18 2.39 -11.26
C ILE A 90 22.89 2.84 -12.70
N CYS A 91 21.83 3.61 -12.93
CA CYS A 91 21.53 4.17 -14.24
C CYS A 91 22.69 5.07 -14.74
N ALA A 92 23.28 5.88 -13.86
CA ALA A 92 24.43 6.72 -14.21
C ALA A 92 25.64 5.87 -14.63
N VAL A 93 25.97 4.81 -13.88
CA VAL A 93 27.07 3.89 -14.22
C VAL A 93 26.80 3.11 -15.50
N ALA A 94 25.58 2.63 -15.68
CA ALA A 94 25.17 1.86 -16.86
C ALA A 94 24.91 2.73 -18.10
N LYS A 95 24.93 4.07 -17.97
CA LYS A 95 24.59 5.04 -19.02
C LYS A 95 23.17 4.82 -19.59
N ILE A 96 22.23 4.49 -18.73
CA ILE A 96 20.81 4.32 -19.04
C ILE A 96 20.06 5.54 -18.50
N PRO A 97 19.16 6.19 -19.26
CA PRO A 97 18.32 7.27 -18.72
C PRO A 97 17.50 6.80 -17.52
N ALA A 98 17.64 7.45 -16.36
CA ALA A 98 16.91 7.07 -15.15
C ALA A 98 15.40 7.20 -15.34
N SER A 99 14.92 8.10 -16.20
CA SER A 99 13.51 8.21 -16.60
C SER A 99 12.91 6.92 -17.18
N ARG A 100 13.74 5.98 -17.61
CA ARG A 100 13.31 4.66 -18.12
C ARG A 100 13.14 3.63 -17.00
N GLN A 101 13.64 3.90 -15.79
CA GLN A 101 13.68 2.96 -14.68
C GLN A 101 12.86 3.43 -13.46
N LEU A 102 12.72 4.76 -13.28
CA LEU A 102 12.09 5.32 -12.07
C LEU A 102 10.56 5.18 -12.07
N MET A 103 9.88 5.32 -13.21
CA MET A 103 8.42 5.06 -13.25
C MET A 103 8.09 3.57 -13.08
N PRO A 104 8.81 2.61 -13.72
CA PRO A 104 8.72 1.20 -13.37
C PRO A 104 8.94 0.89 -11.89
N LEU A 105 9.90 1.56 -11.23
CA LEU A 105 10.12 1.47 -9.78
C LEU A 105 8.85 1.85 -9.01
N ALA A 106 8.27 3.02 -9.29
CA ALA A 106 7.07 3.50 -8.60
C ALA A 106 5.86 2.60 -8.83
N PHE A 107 5.66 2.12 -10.06
CA PHE A 107 4.56 1.21 -10.39
C PHE A 107 4.72 -0.15 -9.72
N ALA A 108 5.94 -0.68 -9.68
CA ALA A 108 6.25 -1.92 -8.97
C ALA A 108 6.03 -1.80 -7.45
N ALA A 109 6.32 -0.64 -6.87
CA ALA A 109 6.02 -0.38 -5.46
C ALA A 109 4.50 -0.37 -5.21
N GLY A 110 3.72 0.31 -6.04
CA GLY A 110 2.27 0.38 -5.92
C GLY A 110 1.59 -0.99 -6.04
N ILE A 111 1.94 -1.73 -7.10
CA ILE A 111 1.31 -3.03 -7.37
C ILE A 111 1.81 -4.13 -6.42
N GLY A 112 3.08 -4.10 -6.04
CA GLY A 112 3.66 -5.05 -5.08
C GLY A 112 3.02 -4.97 -3.71
N GLY A 113 2.64 -3.76 -3.27
CA GLY A 113 1.92 -3.55 -2.02
C GLY A 113 0.57 -4.27 -1.95
N ILE A 114 -0.04 -4.61 -3.09
CA ILE A 114 -1.32 -5.35 -3.12
C ILE A 114 -1.14 -6.82 -2.69
N ILE A 115 0.05 -7.39 -2.74
CA ILE A 115 0.27 -8.84 -2.55
C ILE A 115 -0.10 -9.32 -1.14
N THR A 116 0.13 -8.51 -0.11
CA THR A 116 -0.19 -8.88 1.27
C THR A 116 -1.12 -7.89 1.94
N MET A 117 -1.71 -8.29 3.05
CA MET A 117 -2.58 -7.41 3.83
C MET A 117 -1.88 -6.11 4.26
N VAL A 118 -0.59 -6.15 4.59
CA VAL A 118 0.14 -5.02 5.19
C VAL A 118 0.93 -4.18 4.19
N GLY A 119 1.05 -4.60 2.95
CA GLY A 119 1.86 -3.91 1.94
C GLY A 119 1.29 -2.54 1.53
N THR A 120 -0.04 -2.38 1.56
CA THR A 120 -0.69 -1.11 1.22
C THR A 120 -1.90 -0.83 2.13
N PRO A 121 -2.14 0.45 2.52
CA PRO A 121 -3.27 0.82 3.38
C PRO A 121 -4.65 0.35 2.91
N PRO A 122 -5.03 0.40 1.63
CA PRO A 122 -6.33 -0.09 1.17
C PRO A 122 -6.65 -1.52 1.59
N ASN A 123 -5.69 -2.44 1.54
CA ASN A 123 -5.90 -3.84 1.91
C ASN A 123 -6.33 -3.98 3.38
N ILE A 124 -5.67 -3.25 4.27
CA ILE A 124 -6.00 -3.27 5.69
C ILE A 124 -7.36 -2.58 5.94
N ILE A 125 -7.68 -1.51 5.19
CA ILE A 125 -8.95 -0.78 5.30
C ILE A 125 -10.13 -1.68 4.95
N VAL A 126 -10.08 -2.38 3.82
CA VAL A 126 -11.18 -3.27 3.42
C VAL A 126 -11.33 -4.43 4.40
N SER A 127 -10.24 -5.00 4.89
CA SER A 127 -10.25 -6.06 5.91
C SER A 127 -10.86 -5.56 7.24
N GLY A 128 -10.44 -4.40 7.72
CA GLY A 128 -10.99 -3.77 8.92
C GLY A 128 -12.47 -3.39 8.77
N THR A 129 -12.89 -3.01 7.57
CA THR A 129 -14.30 -2.70 7.28
C THR A 129 -15.16 -3.96 7.36
N LEU A 130 -14.73 -5.10 6.80
CA LEU A 130 -15.42 -6.38 6.97
C LEU A 130 -15.61 -6.71 8.45
N SER A 131 -14.54 -6.64 9.23
CA SER A 131 -14.58 -6.93 10.67
C SER A 131 -15.59 -6.07 11.42
N LYS A 132 -15.74 -4.79 11.04
CA LYS A 132 -16.74 -3.89 11.64
C LYS A 132 -18.18 -4.28 11.39
N PHE A 133 -18.45 -4.86 10.23
CA PHE A 133 -19.78 -5.37 9.88
C PHE A 133 -20.00 -6.82 10.36
N GLY A 134 -19.11 -7.35 11.22
CA GLY A 134 -19.21 -8.71 11.75
C GLY A 134 -18.93 -9.80 10.73
N ILE A 135 -18.28 -9.45 9.62
CA ILE A 135 -17.86 -10.37 8.56
C ILE A 135 -16.40 -10.74 8.81
N GLU A 136 -16.02 -11.99 8.49
CA GLU A 136 -14.64 -12.45 8.65
C GLU A 136 -13.67 -11.59 7.86
N PRO A 137 -12.60 -11.06 8.47
CA PRO A 137 -11.61 -10.25 7.77
C PRO A 137 -10.76 -11.10 6.83
N PHE A 138 -10.11 -10.45 5.84
CA PHE A 138 -9.19 -11.14 4.94
C PHE A 138 -8.00 -11.75 5.69
N GLY A 139 -7.55 -12.91 5.23
CA GLY A 139 -6.28 -13.53 5.64
C GLY A 139 -5.06 -12.76 5.12
N PHE A 140 -3.89 -12.97 5.76
CA PHE A 140 -2.67 -12.22 5.47
C PHE A 140 -2.24 -12.26 3.99
N PHE A 141 -2.32 -13.42 3.34
CA PHE A 141 -1.96 -13.64 1.93
C PHE A 141 -3.15 -13.75 0.98
N GLU A 142 -4.36 -13.48 1.42
CA GLU A 142 -5.53 -13.63 0.57
C GLU A 142 -5.50 -12.69 -0.64
N PHE A 143 -4.93 -11.51 -0.45
CA PHE A 143 -4.67 -10.56 -1.54
C PHE A 143 -3.68 -11.07 -2.59
N ALA A 144 -2.81 -12.04 -2.25
CA ALA A 144 -1.81 -12.58 -3.18
C ALA A 144 -2.44 -13.26 -4.41
N TRP A 145 -3.66 -13.80 -4.28
CA TRP A 145 -4.39 -14.41 -5.40
C TRP A 145 -4.63 -13.45 -6.55
N ILE A 146 -4.79 -12.16 -6.25
CA ILE A 146 -4.95 -11.10 -7.26
C ILE A 146 -3.64 -10.30 -7.41
N GLY A 147 -2.95 -10.00 -6.32
CA GLY A 147 -1.76 -9.17 -6.30
C GLY A 147 -0.59 -9.75 -7.09
N ILE A 148 -0.34 -11.08 -7.00
CA ILE A 148 0.73 -11.72 -7.77
C ILE A 148 0.45 -11.69 -9.29
N PRO A 149 -0.72 -12.13 -9.78
CA PRO A 149 -1.05 -12.02 -11.21
C PRO A 149 -0.96 -10.59 -11.74
N LEU A 150 -1.45 -9.60 -10.99
CA LEU A 150 -1.38 -8.19 -11.38
C LEU A 150 0.07 -7.69 -11.42
N THR A 151 0.90 -8.07 -10.45
CA THR A 151 2.33 -7.74 -10.43
C THR A 151 3.04 -8.30 -11.66
N VAL A 152 2.81 -9.57 -11.98
CA VAL A 152 3.38 -10.20 -13.18
C VAL A 152 2.88 -9.50 -14.44
N ALA A 153 1.58 -9.22 -14.55
CA ALA A 153 1.00 -8.51 -15.69
C ALA A 153 1.61 -7.12 -15.86
N THR A 154 1.79 -6.38 -14.76
CA THR A 154 2.41 -5.03 -14.78
C THR A 154 3.87 -5.10 -15.22
N ILE A 155 4.65 -6.07 -14.72
CA ILE A 155 6.05 -6.26 -15.15
C ILE A 155 6.10 -6.60 -16.64
N VAL A 156 5.29 -7.54 -17.11
CA VAL A 156 5.23 -7.92 -18.53
C VAL A 156 4.80 -6.74 -19.40
N PHE A 157 3.78 -5.99 -18.98
CA PHE A 157 3.34 -4.79 -19.68
C PHE A 157 4.47 -3.76 -19.78
N MET A 158 5.16 -3.45 -18.68
CA MET A 158 6.24 -2.47 -18.67
C MET A 158 7.40 -2.92 -19.54
N MET A 159 7.74 -4.20 -19.57
CA MET A 159 8.81 -4.72 -20.40
C MET A 159 8.47 -4.77 -21.90
N LEU A 160 7.22 -5.03 -22.25
CA LEU A 160 6.82 -5.16 -23.67
C LEU A 160 6.33 -3.84 -24.27
N VAL A 161 5.50 -3.11 -23.56
CA VAL A 161 4.80 -1.91 -24.05
C VAL A 161 5.27 -0.66 -23.30
N GLY A 162 5.25 -0.67 -21.99
CA GLY A 162 5.49 0.49 -21.13
C GLY A 162 6.83 1.16 -21.42
N LYS A 163 7.90 0.39 -21.64
CA LYS A 163 9.22 0.93 -21.99
C LYS A 163 9.21 1.81 -23.24
N HIS A 164 8.30 1.61 -24.17
CA HIS A 164 8.18 2.44 -25.39
C HIS A 164 7.39 3.73 -25.15
N LEU A 165 6.59 3.75 -24.07
CA LEU A 165 5.79 4.91 -23.67
C LEU A 165 6.55 5.85 -22.73
N LEU A 166 7.63 5.35 -22.10
CA LEU A 166 8.45 6.14 -21.18
C LEU A 166 9.34 7.16 -21.94
N PRO A 167 9.45 8.40 -21.42
CA PRO A 167 10.33 9.40 -22.01
C PRO A 167 11.80 9.01 -21.83
N LYS A 168 12.65 9.52 -22.74
CA LYS A 168 14.11 9.38 -22.67
C LYS A 168 14.69 10.73 -22.29
N HIS A 169 14.69 11.06 -21.00
CA HIS A 169 15.37 12.25 -20.50
C HIS A 169 16.75 11.85 -19.97
N GLU A 170 17.80 12.47 -20.46
CA GLU A 170 19.14 12.34 -19.88
C GLU A 170 19.16 13.15 -18.58
N ILE A 171 19.49 12.53 -17.48
CA ILE A 171 19.72 13.24 -16.20
C ILE A 171 21.08 13.93 -16.36
N THR A 172 21.06 15.26 -16.36
CA THR A 172 22.27 16.07 -16.56
C THR A 172 23.12 16.16 -15.30
N ASP A 173 22.54 15.96 -14.11
CA ASP A 173 23.31 16.02 -12.84
C ASP A 173 22.73 15.04 -11.81
N ALA A 174 23.56 14.04 -11.47
CA ALA A 174 23.27 13.11 -10.35
C ALA A 174 23.36 13.80 -8.98
N GLY A 175 23.97 14.96 -8.90
CA GLY A 175 24.20 15.70 -7.65
C GLY A 175 22.93 16.34 -7.05
N ASP A 176 21.97 16.70 -7.87
CA ASP A 176 20.73 17.33 -7.38
C ASP A 176 19.74 16.35 -6.73
N VAL A 177 19.82 15.06 -7.10
CA VAL A 177 18.95 14.02 -6.54
C VAL A 177 19.40 13.58 -5.14
N GLU A 178 20.69 13.63 -4.84
CA GLU A 178 21.22 13.29 -3.52
C GLU A 178 20.83 14.33 -2.44
N GLN A 179 20.53 15.57 -2.81
CA GLN A 179 20.15 16.62 -1.85
C GLN A 179 18.66 16.62 -1.50
N GLU A 180 17.76 16.13 -2.37
CA GLU A 180 16.33 16.07 -2.06
C GLU A 180 15.92 14.83 -1.23
N VAL A 181 16.68 13.74 -1.32
CA VAL A 181 16.52 12.55 -0.48
C VAL A 181 17.63 12.59 0.59
N ALA A 182 17.58 13.59 1.46
CA ALA A 182 18.48 13.64 2.60
C ALA A 182 18.34 12.34 3.38
N ALA A 183 19.36 11.51 3.31
CA ALA A 183 19.53 10.31 4.12
C ALA A 183 19.63 10.73 5.59
N GLU A 184 18.49 10.96 6.24
CA GLU A 184 18.43 11.17 7.69
C GLU A 184 19.01 9.92 8.35
N ASP A 185 20.23 10.04 8.91
CA ASP A 185 20.84 9.10 9.86
C ASP A 185 20.69 7.59 9.56
N ILE A 186 20.93 7.16 8.31
CA ILE A 186 20.97 5.73 8.00
C ILE A 186 22.16 5.09 8.70
N SER A 187 21.88 4.18 9.61
CA SER A 187 22.91 3.39 10.30
C SER A 187 23.27 2.17 9.46
N ASN A 188 24.44 2.18 8.80
CA ASN A 188 24.94 1.02 8.07
C ASN A 188 25.59 -0.05 8.99
N ASP A 189 25.11 -0.20 10.23
CA ASP A 189 25.60 -1.22 11.17
C ASP A 189 25.06 -2.61 10.79
N PRO A 190 25.94 -3.58 10.45
CA PRO A 190 25.51 -4.92 10.06
C PRO A 190 24.67 -5.65 11.12
N LYS A 191 24.87 -5.36 12.40
CA LYS A 191 24.09 -5.97 13.49
C LYS A 191 22.65 -5.44 13.48
N LYS A 192 22.50 -4.12 13.31
CA LYS A 192 21.16 -3.52 13.24
C LYS A 192 20.41 -3.96 11.98
N GLN A 193 21.12 -4.12 10.84
CA GLN A 193 20.55 -4.70 9.62
C GLN A 193 20.03 -6.12 9.86
N LEU A 194 20.83 -6.96 10.54
CA LEU A 194 20.43 -8.32 10.87
C LEU A 194 19.21 -8.32 11.81
N TYR A 195 19.21 -7.49 12.85
CA TYR A 195 18.09 -7.43 13.81
C TYR A 195 16.80 -6.96 13.13
N SER A 196 16.84 -5.90 12.32
CA SER A 196 15.64 -5.42 11.62
C SER A 196 15.08 -6.46 10.66
N GLY A 197 15.95 -7.18 9.94
CA GLY A 197 15.54 -8.28 9.06
C GLY A 197 14.93 -9.46 9.82
N LEU A 198 15.53 -9.87 10.94
CA LEU A 198 15.00 -10.95 11.79
C LEU A 198 13.67 -10.57 12.45
N ILE A 199 13.53 -9.31 12.90
CA ILE A 199 12.27 -8.82 13.49
C ILE A 199 11.17 -8.82 12.44
N LEU A 200 11.41 -8.28 11.23
CA LEU A 200 10.42 -8.32 10.16
C LEU A 200 10.02 -9.75 9.80
N LEU A 201 11.00 -10.64 9.63
CA LEU A 201 10.73 -12.05 9.33
C LEU A 201 9.92 -12.71 10.43
N GLY A 202 10.27 -12.47 11.70
CA GLY A 202 9.55 -12.97 12.87
C GLY A 202 8.11 -12.45 12.93
N VAL A 203 7.89 -11.17 12.65
CA VAL A 203 6.56 -10.54 12.56
C VAL A 203 5.73 -11.20 11.46
N ILE A 204 6.28 -11.36 10.26
CA ILE A 204 5.59 -12.01 9.13
C ILE A 204 5.22 -13.47 9.49
N ILE A 205 6.17 -14.24 10.01
CA ILE A 205 5.92 -15.64 10.43
C ILE A 205 4.84 -15.69 11.50
N ALA A 206 4.89 -14.82 12.51
CA ALA A 206 3.90 -14.78 13.57
C ALA A 206 2.51 -14.40 13.04
N MET A 207 2.42 -13.49 12.06
CA MET A 207 1.15 -13.14 11.40
C MET A 207 0.57 -14.30 10.58
N ILE A 208 1.41 -15.05 9.88
CA ILE A 208 0.99 -16.24 9.12
C ILE A 208 0.53 -17.36 10.07
N LEU A 209 1.22 -17.55 11.18
CA LEU A 209 0.92 -18.60 12.14
C LEU A 209 -0.25 -18.25 13.08
N GLY A 210 -0.75 -17.02 13.07
CA GLY A 210 -1.81 -16.55 13.96
C GLY A 210 -3.07 -17.40 13.87
N ASP A 211 -3.58 -17.67 12.66
CA ASP A 211 -4.76 -18.49 12.43
C ASP A 211 -4.54 -19.98 12.77
N PRO A 212 -3.46 -20.64 12.31
CA PRO A 212 -3.09 -21.98 12.77
C PRO A 212 -2.96 -22.10 14.30
N LEU A 213 -2.30 -21.16 14.96
CA LEU A 213 -2.11 -21.16 16.42
C LEU A 213 -3.44 -21.07 17.16
N LYS A 214 -4.35 -20.23 16.67
CA LYS A 214 -5.72 -20.12 17.21
C LYS A 214 -6.48 -21.43 17.04
N THR A 215 -6.41 -22.03 15.85
CA THR A 215 -7.20 -23.22 15.49
C THR A 215 -6.69 -24.47 16.20
N TYR A 216 -5.36 -24.69 16.26
CA TYR A 216 -4.78 -25.94 16.79
C TYR A 216 -4.41 -25.86 18.28
N PHE A 217 -4.06 -24.67 18.79
CA PHE A 217 -3.55 -24.52 20.15
C PHE A 217 -4.41 -23.58 21.01
N GLY A 218 -5.47 -22.96 20.46
CA GLY A 218 -6.31 -22.00 21.17
C GLY A 218 -5.60 -20.69 21.52
N ILE A 219 -4.41 -20.44 20.96
CA ILE A 219 -3.62 -19.23 21.22
C ILE A 219 -4.10 -18.14 20.25
N ASN A 220 -4.80 -17.15 20.78
CA ASN A 220 -5.22 -15.99 19.97
C ASN A 220 -4.07 -14.96 19.91
N LEU A 221 -3.48 -14.80 18.74
CA LEU A 221 -2.41 -13.85 18.49
C LEU A 221 -2.89 -12.82 17.42
N PRO A 222 -3.57 -11.74 17.85
CA PRO A 222 -4.07 -10.73 16.91
C PRO A 222 -2.94 -10.08 16.13
N LEU A 223 -3.15 -9.82 14.85
CA LEU A 223 -2.16 -9.16 13.96
C LEU A 223 -1.64 -7.84 14.54
N SER A 224 -2.52 -7.06 15.17
CA SER A 224 -2.17 -5.80 15.85
C SER A 224 -1.16 -6.00 16.98
N MET A 225 -1.32 -7.06 17.76
CA MET A 225 -0.41 -7.38 18.87
C MET A 225 0.98 -7.77 18.33
N VAL A 226 1.02 -8.58 17.28
CA VAL A 226 2.27 -8.96 16.61
C VAL A 226 3.00 -7.73 16.07
N ALA A 227 2.28 -6.82 15.42
CA ALA A 227 2.86 -5.58 14.89
C ALA A 227 3.43 -4.68 15.99
N VAL A 228 2.72 -4.52 17.12
CA VAL A 228 3.19 -3.73 18.27
C VAL A 228 4.42 -4.36 18.90
N ILE A 229 4.44 -5.68 19.11
CA ILE A 229 5.62 -6.38 19.63
C ILE A 229 6.81 -6.18 18.68
N GLY A 230 6.62 -6.33 17.38
CA GLY A 230 7.66 -6.07 16.37
C GLY A 230 8.19 -4.64 16.43
N ALA A 231 7.31 -3.65 16.53
CA ALA A 231 7.69 -2.24 16.67
C ALA A 231 8.49 -1.98 17.95
N MET A 232 8.06 -2.54 19.08
CA MET A 232 8.79 -2.44 20.35
C MET A 232 10.18 -3.09 20.24
N LEU A 233 10.29 -4.25 19.62
CA LEU A 233 11.58 -4.92 19.41
C LEU A 233 12.51 -4.07 18.55
N CYS A 234 12.02 -3.39 17.50
CA CYS A 234 12.82 -2.49 16.68
C CYS A 234 13.44 -1.33 17.50
N VAL A 235 12.67 -0.78 18.45
CA VAL A 235 13.17 0.29 19.33
C VAL A 235 14.12 -0.27 20.38
N LEU A 236 13.77 -1.37 21.05
CA LEU A 236 14.57 -1.97 22.12
C LEU A 236 15.93 -2.51 21.61
N THR A 237 15.98 -3.00 20.38
CA THR A 237 17.25 -3.45 19.76
C THR A 237 18.08 -2.32 19.18
N GLY A 238 17.58 -1.07 19.23
CA GLY A 238 18.24 0.11 18.70
C GLY A 238 18.30 0.18 17.17
N CYS A 239 17.44 -0.57 16.46
CA CYS A 239 17.25 -0.41 15.03
C CYS A 239 16.66 0.96 14.68
N LEU A 240 15.82 1.50 15.57
CA LEU A 240 15.24 2.83 15.54
C LEU A 240 15.38 3.47 16.92
N ASN A 241 15.54 4.79 16.97
CA ASN A 241 15.28 5.55 18.18
C ASN A 241 13.79 5.92 18.29
N GLU A 242 13.36 6.38 19.47
CA GLU A 242 11.96 6.73 19.73
C GLU A 242 11.42 7.78 18.75
N LYS A 243 12.21 8.81 18.43
CA LYS A 243 11.83 9.88 17.51
C LYS A 243 11.64 9.31 16.10
N GLN A 244 12.56 8.47 15.63
CA GLN A 244 12.46 7.81 14.32
C GLN A 244 11.22 6.92 14.25
N ALA A 245 10.96 6.11 15.28
CA ALA A 245 9.77 5.27 15.34
C ALA A 245 8.48 6.11 15.25
N TYR A 246 8.42 7.22 16.00
CA TYR A 246 7.25 8.08 16.03
C TYR A 246 7.03 8.83 14.70
N THR A 247 8.08 9.34 14.08
CA THR A 247 8.00 10.07 12.80
C THR A 247 7.74 9.16 11.61
N SER A 248 8.03 7.87 11.73
CA SER A 248 7.76 6.88 10.68
C SER A 248 6.28 6.50 10.55
N ILE A 249 5.47 6.81 11.56
CA ILE A 249 4.03 6.55 11.51
C ILE A 249 3.37 7.58 10.59
N ASP A 250 2.68 7.11 9.55
CA ASP A 250 1.84 7.98 8.72
C ASP A 250 0.56 8.36 9.48
N TRP A 251 0.65 9.42 10.26
CA TRP A 251 -0.45 9.93 11.07
C TRP A 251 -1.66 10.37 10.22
N VAL A 252 -1.44 10.79 8.97
CA VAL A 252 -2.54 11.15 8.07
C VAL A 252 -3.38 9.91 7.78
N THR A 253 -2.75 8.80 7.40
CA THR A 253 -3.44 7.51 7.20
C THR A 253 -4.13 7.02 8.47
N ILE A 254 -3.46 7.10 9.63
CA ILE A 254 -4.00 6.70 10.94
C ILE A 254 -5.28 7.48 11.27
N PHE A 255 -5.23 8.82 11.26
CA PHE A 255 -6.38 9.66 11.61
C PHE A 255 -7.50 9.59 10.58
N LEU A 256 -7.16 9.48 9.30
CA LEU A 256 -8.16 9.33 8.25
C LEU A 256 -8.97 8.04 8.44
N PHE A 257 -8.28 6.91 8.62
CA PHE A 257 -8.96 5.63 8.79
C PHE A 257 -9.73 5.59 10.12
N ALA A 258 -9.12 5.98 11.24
CA ALA A 258 -9.78 6.05 12.53
C ALA A 258 -11.02 6.96 12.51
N GLY A 259 -11.00 8.06 11.73
CA GLY A 259 -12.13 8.97 11.56
C GLY A 259 -13.22 8.44 10.62
N MET A 260 -12.85 7.63 9.63
CA MET A 260 -13.82 7.03 8.70
C MET A 260 -14.61 5.86 9.29
N MET A 261 -14.05 5.16 10.28
CA MET A 261 -14.75 4.05 10.92
C MET A 261 -16.07 4.45 11.62
N PRO A 262 -16.13 5.54 12.39
CA PRO A 262 -17.40 6.06 12.91
C PRO A 262 -18.39 6.48 11.82
N VAL A 263 -17.91 6.95 10.67
CA VAL A 263 -18.77 7.28 9.52
C VAL A 263 -19.43 6.03 8.96
N ALA A 264 -18.68 4.93 8.82
CA ALA A 264 -19.22 3.64 8.40
C ALA A 264 -20.34 3.16 9.36
N THR A 265 -20.11 3.27 10.67
CA THR A 265 -21.12 2.95 11.69
C THR A 265 -22.34 3.86 11.60
N ALA A 266 -22.14 5.14 11.32
CA ALA A 266 -23.26 6.09 11.16
C ALA A 266 -24.09 5.78 9.90
N LEU A 267 -23.44 5.42 8.79
CA LEU A 267 -24.13 5.01 7.56
C LEU A 267 -25.01 3.76 7.78
N ASP A 268 -24.50 2.79 8.53
CA ASP A 268 -25.25 1.58 8.87
C ASP A 268 -26.43 1.90 9.81
N GLN A 269 -26.17 2.57 10.94
CA GLN A 269 -27.20 2.86 11.94
C GLN A 269 -28.30 3.81 11.47
N SER A 270 -27.97 4.76 10.58
CA SER A 270 -28.94 5.70 10.03
C SER A 270 -29.75 5.12 8.86
N GLY A 271 -29.36 3.97 8.32
CA GLY A 271 -29.91 3.42 7.07
C GLY A 271 -29.47 4.16 5.80
N ALA A 272 -28.63 5.18 5.92
CA ALA A 272 -28.14 5.95 4.77
C ALA A 272 -27.31 5.07 3.81
N GLY A 273 -26.55 4.10 4.35
CA GLY A 273 -25.83 3.12 3.54
C GLY A 273 -26.76 2.35 2.60
N LYS A 274 -27.89 1.87 3.13
CA LYS A 274 -28.91 1.19 2.33
C LYS A 274 -29.54 2.11 1.27
N MET A 275 -29.86 3.36 1.64
CA MET A 275 -30.41 4.33 0.68
C MET A 275 -29.44 4.60 -0.48
N ILE A 276 -28.14 4.74 -0.18
CA ILE A 276 -27.11 4.92 -1.21
C ILE A 276 -27.02 3.66 -2.08
N ALA A 277 -27.02 2.47 -1.47
CA ALA A 277 -26.98 1.21 -2.20
C ALA A 277 -28.20 1.06 -3.12
N ASP A 278 -29.42 1.28 -2.62
CA ASP A 278 -30.66 1.20 -3.40
C ASP A 278 -30.66 2.22 -4.57
N ALA A 279 -30.14 3.44 -4.34
CA ALA A 279 -30.02 4.45 -5.39
C ALA A 279 -29.01 4.04 -6.48
N VAL A 280 -27.86 3.51 -6.10
CA VAL A 280 -26.82 3.03 -7.03
C VAL A 280 -27.36 1.83 -7.82
N ILE A 281 -27.95 0.85 -7.15
CA ILE A 281 -28.58 -0.32 -7.79
C ILE A 281 -29.68 0.13 -8.76
N GLY A 282 -30.54 1.08 -8.37
CA GLY A 282 -31.58 1.62 -9.22
C GLY A 282 -31.08 2.29 -10.51
N VAL A 283 -29.94 2.98 -10.44
CA VAL A 283 -29.29 3.56 -11.63
C VAL A 283 -28.67 2.49 -12.54
N MET A 284 -28.23 1.37 -11.95
CA MET A 284 -27.64 0.26 -12.71
C MET A 284 -28.65 -0.62 -13.44
N GLY A 285 -29.97 -0.45 -13.16
CA GLY A 285 -31.06 -1.20 -13.78
C GLY A 285 -31.88 -1.99 -12.77
N SER A 286 -32.93 -2.66 -13.24
CA SER A 286 -33.91 -3.35 -12.38
C SER A 286 -33.38 -4.63 -11.72
N ASP A 287 -32.23 -5.18 -12.21
CA ASP A 287 -31.60 -6.39 -11.65
C ASP A 287 -30.15 -6.46 -12.10
N PRO A 288 -29.28 -5.58 -11.57
CA PRO A 288 -27.87 -5.58 -11.96
C PRO A 288 -27.16 -6.82 -11.43
N SER A 289 -26.36 -7.47 -12.28
CA SER A 289 -25.56 -8.59 -11.82
C SER A 289 -24.49 -8.13 -10.78
N PRO A 290 -24.16 -8.95 -9.77
CA PRO A 290 -23.09 -8.64 -8.82
C PRO A 290 -21.74 -8.34 -9.48
N TYR A 291 -21.44 -8.99 -10.60
CA TYR A 291 -20.22 -8.74 -11.39
C TYR A 291 -20.20 -7.33 -11.99
N PHE A 292 -21.33 -6.87 -12.51
CA PHE A 292 -21.43 -5.52 -13.07
C PHE A 292 -21.29 -4.45 -11.98
N ALA A 293 -21.93 -4.63 -10.83
CA ALA A 293 -21.80 -3.73 -9.69
C ALA A 293 -20.35 -3.66 -9.18
N THR A 294 -19.68 -4.82 -9.05
CA THR A 294 -18.29 -4.89 -8.66
C THR A 294 -17.39 -4.19 -9.67
N ALA A 295 -17.62 -4.36 -10.97
CA ALA A 295 -16.86 -3.69 -12.03
C ALA A 295 -17.04 -2.16 -11.99
N VAL A 296 -18.24 -1.67 -11.73
CA VAL A 296 -18.52 -0.23 -11.58
C VAL A 296 -17.81 0.34 -10.36
N LEU A 297 -17.85 -0.34 -9.21
CA LEU A 297 -17.14 0.08 -8.00
C LEU A 297 -15.62 0.03 -8.18
N PHE A 298 -15.11 -0.98 -8.87
CA PHE A 298 -13.71 -1.07 -9.25
C PHE A 298 -13.30 0.15 -10.11
N ALA A 299 -14.04 0.43 -11.18
CA ALA A 299 -13.76 1.55 -12.06
C ALA A 299 -13.82 2.90 -11.31
N LEU A 300 -14.85 3.08 -10.47
CA LEU A 300 -14.98 4.27 -9.63
C LEU A 300 -13.79 4.44 -8.69
N SER A 301 -13.39 3.37 -8.01
CA SER A 301 -12.23 3.38 -7.11
C SER A 301 -10.93 3.70 -7.87
N CYS A 302 -10.71 3.11 -9.05
CA CYS A 302 -9.57 3.42 -9.93
C CYS A 302 -9.55 4.89 -10.37
N ILE A 303 -10.70 5.48 -10.69
CA ILE A 303 -10.78 6.89 -11.09
C ILE A 303 -10.48 7.79 -9.91
N MET A 304 -11.12 7.54 -8.76
CA MET A 304 -10.95 8.36 -7.56
C MET A 304 -9.51 8.38 -7.08
N THR A 305 -8.85 7.22 -7.05
CA THR A 305 -7.47 7.12 -6.57
C THR A 305 -6.44 7.87 -7.45
N GLN A 306 -6.80 8.26 -8.68
CA GLN A 306 -5.93 9.10 -9.51
C GLN A 306 -5.81 10.54 -8.97
N PHE A 307 -6.80 11.02 -8.21
CA PHE A 307 -6.88 12.40 -7.73
C PHE A 307 -6.91 12.52 -6.20
N MET A 308 -7.16 11.41 -5.51
CA MET A 308 -7.18 11.31 -4.06
C MET A 308 -6.13 10.27 -3.61
N SER A 309 -5.73 10.30 -2.33
CA SER A 309 -4.87 9.22 -1.81
C SER A 309 -5.59 7.87 -1.87
N ASN A 310 -4.82 6.80 -2.07
CA ASN A 310 -5.31 5.42 -2.06
C ASN A 310 -6.14 5.12 -0.79
N THR A 311 -5.63 5.58 0.35
CA THR A 311 -6.27 5.45 1.66
C THR A 311 -7.64 6.13 1.69
N ALA A 312 -7.73 7.38 1.23
CA ALA A 312 -8.97 8.14 1.24
C ALA A 312 -10.02 7.55 0.32
N SER A 313 -9.64 7.17 -0.91
CA SER A 313 -10.52 6.55 -1.89
C SER A 313 -11.12 5.24 -1.36
N CYS A 314 -10.26 4.39 -0.78
CA CYS A 314 -10.67 3.11 -0.21
C CYS A 314 -11.57 3.29 1.02
N ALA A 315 -11.19 4.17 1.97
CA ALA A 315 -11.96 4.41 3.19
C ALA A 315 -13.36 4.97 2.93
N LEU A 316 -13.51 5.75 1.86
CA LEU A 316 -14.81 6.27 1.43
C LEU A 316 -15.68 5.19 0.80
N LEU A 317 -15.11 4.36 -0.09
CA LEU A 317 -15.89 3.41 -0.88
C LEU A 317 -16.17 2.09 -0.15
N ALA A 318 -15.32 1.65 0.77
CA ALA A 318 -15.46 0.35 1.42
C ALA A 318 -16.80 0.19 2.17
N PRO A 319 -17.27 1.13 3.01
CA PRO A 319 -18.57 1.02 3.66
C PRO A 319 -19.74 1.00 2.68
N ILE A 320 -19.65 1.79 1.60
CA ILE A 320 -20.66 1.85 0.54
C ILE A 320 -20.70 0.50 -0.21
N GLY A 321 -19.52 -0.04 -0.52
CA GLY A 321 -19.38 -1.34 -1.18
C GLY A 321 -20.01 -2.49 -0.40
N ILE A 322 -19.86 -2.52 0.94
CA ILE A 322 -20.53 -3.51 1.79
C ILE A 322 -22.05 -3.36 1.68
N SER A 323 -22.57 -2.13 1.79
CA SER A 323 -24.02 -1.89 1.72
C SER A 323 -24.60 -2.32 0.37
N ILE A 324 -23.88 -2.07 -0.74
CA ILE A 324 -24.28 -2.50 -2.08
C ILE A 324 -24.23 -4.03 -2.17
N ALA A 325 -23.17 -4.68 -1.72
CA ALA A 325 -23.03 -6.14 -1.75
C ALA A 325 -24.17 -6.82 -0.97
N GLN A 326 -24.47 -6.35 0.24
CA GLN A 326 -25.56 -6.86 1.06
C GLN A 326 -26.94 -6.61 0.42
N GLY A 327 -27.16 -5.42 -0.16
CA GLY A 327 -28.41 -5.09 -0.86
C GLY A 327 -28.69 -5.98 -2.08
N MET A 328 -27.64 -6.48 -2.72
CA MET A 328 -27.72 -7.39 -3.88
C MET A 328 -27.62 -8.88 -3.50
N GLY A 329 -27.43 -9.21 -2.22
CA GLY A 329 -27.15 -10.59 -1.80
C GLY A 329 -25.84 -11.15 -2.36
N ALA A 330 -24.86 -10.27 -2.68
CA ALA A 330 -23.54 -10.63 -3.16
C ALA A 330 -22.57 -10.82 -1.99
N ASP A 331 -21.44 -11.54 -2.24
CA ASP A 331 -20.38 -11.69 -1.27
C ASP A 331 -19.61 -10.36 -1.06
N PRO A 332 -19.65 -9.77 0.13
CA PRO A 332 -18.91 -8.54 0.42
C PRO A 332 -17.40 -8.66 0.22
N HIS A 333 -16.78 -9.84 0.39
CA HIS A 333 -15.35 -10.04 0.20
C HIS A 333 -14.94 -9.71 -1.24
N ALA A 334 -15.69 -10.21 -2.25
CA ALA A 334 -15.37 -9.95 -3.64
C ALA A 334 -15.43 -8.46 -3.98
N VAL A 335 -16.45 -7.75 -3.47
CA VAL A 335 -16.63 -6.32 -3.71
C VAL A 335 -15.54 -5.50 -3.01
N LEU A 336 -15.24 -5.81 -1.77
CA LEU A 336 -14.22 -5.09 -1.00
C LEU A 336 -12.81 -5.37 -1.52
N MET A 337 -12.51 -6.60 -1.92
CA MET A 337 -11.27 -6.95 -2.61
C MET A 337 -11.10 -6.08 -3.87
N ALA A 338 -12.14 -5.97 -4.69
CA ALA A 338 -12.12 -5.15 -5.89
C ALA A 338 -11.87 -3.67 -5.59
N ILE A 339 -12.53 -3.11 -4.57
CA ILE A 339 -12.33 -1.71 -4.14
C ILE A 339 -10.89 -1.49 -3.62
N GLY A 340 -10.37 -2.38 -2.79
CA GLY A 340 -9.03 -2.27 -2.20
C GLY A 340 -7.93 -2.34 -3.25
N VAL A 341 -8.04 -3.30 -4.17
CA VAL A 341 -7.12 -3.45 -5.31
C VAL A 341 -7.17 -2.21 -6.21
N ALA A 342 -8.36 -1.78 -6.59
CA ALA A 342 -8.56 -0.62 -7.45
C ALA A 342 -8.02 0.68 -6.84
N ALA A 343 -8.23 0.88 -5.52
CA ALA A 343 -7.70 2.03 -4.80
C ALA A 343 -6.17 2.09 -4.80
N SER A 344 -5.49 0.96 -5.00
CA SER A 344 -4.03 0.89 -5.10
C SER A 344 -3.49 1.06 -6.53
N CYS A 345 -4.38 1.14 -7.55
CA CYS A 345 -4.03 1.30 -8.95
C CYS A 345 -3.91 2.79 -9.37
N ALA A 346 -3.16 3.58 -8.64
CA ALA A 346 -2.97 5.02 -8.91
C ALA A 346 -1.80 5.25 -9.88
N PHE A 347 -1.86 4.75 -11.11
CA PHE A 347 -0.76 4.78 -12.07
C PHE A 347 -0.86 5.94 -13.08
N GLY A 348 -2.06 6.46 -13.33
CA GLY A 348 -2.32 7.45 -14.39
C GLY A 348 -1.95 8.88 -14.04
N THR A 349 -1.58 9.17 -12.76
CA THR A 349 -1.22 10.52 -12.34
C THR A 349 -0.02 10.54 -11.39
N PRO A 350 0.75 11.66 -11.34
CA PRO A 350 1.85 11.79 -10.40
C PRO A 350 1.38 12.04 -8.95
N VAL A 351 0.13 12.45 -8.73
CA VAL A 351 -0.37 12.90 -7.42
C VAL A 351 -1.21 11.84 -6.68
N GLY A 352 -1.63 10.78 -7.36
CA GLY A 352 -2.49 9.75 -6.78
C GLY A 352 -1.82 8.94 -5.65
N THR A 353 -0.50 8.80 -5.71
CA THR A 353 0.26 8.03 -4.72
C THR A 353 1.68 8.60 -4.53
N PRO A 354 2.22 8.60 -3.28
CA PRO A 354 3.54 9.14 -2.99
C PRO A 354 4.70 8.53 -3.82
N PRO A 355 4.75 7.23 -4.14
CA PRO A 355 5.76 6.68 -5.05
C PRO A 355 5.87 7.42 -6.38
N ASN A 356 4.73 7.76 -7.00
CA ASN A 356 4.71 8.49 -8.26
C ASN A 356 5.25 9.92 -8.09
N THR A 357 4.90 10.59 -6.99
CA THR A 357 5.39 11.94 -6.68
C THR A 357 6.90 11.94 -6.45
N LEU A 358 7.45 10.94 -5.74
CA LEU A 358 8.88 10.82 -5.45
C LEU A 358 9.73 10.71 -6.72
N VAL A 359 9.26 9.97 -7.71
CA VAL A 359 10.01 9.79 -8.97
C VAL A 359 9.76 10.88 -10.01
N LEU A 360 8.80 11.79 -9.76
CA LEU A 360 8.39 12.84 -10.71
C LEU A 360 9.56 13.77 -11.04
N GLY A 361 10.19 14.37 -10.03
CA GLY A 361 11.32 15.29 -10.17
C GLY A 361 12.56 14.59 -10.74
N PRO A 362 13.08 13.54 -10.06
CA PRO A 362 14.26 12.80 -10.50
C PRO A 362 14.12 12.18 -11.90
N GLY A 363 12.92 11.77 -12.29
CA GLY A 363 12.63 11.25 -13.63
C GLY A 363 12.33 12.31 -14.67
N GLN A 364 12.22 13.59 -14.26
CA GLN A 364 11.82 14.73 -15.11
C GLN A 364 10.51 14.48 -15.87
N TYR A 365 9.59 13.74 -15.25
CA TYR A 365 8.32 13.36 -15.88
C TYR A 365 7.34 14.53 -15.95
N LYS A 366 6.49 14.48 -16.97
CA LYS A 366 5.32 15.34 -17.10
C LYS A 366 4.07 14.54 -16.71
N PHE A 367 3.01 15.24 -16.36
CA PHE A 367 1.71 14.61 -16.09
C PHE A 367 1.27 13.65 -17.21
N THR A 368 1.47 14.05 -18.45
CA THR A 368 1.13 13.26 -19.65
C THR A 368 1.89 11.94 -19.76
N ASP A 369 3.08 11.83 -19.16
CA ASP A 369 3.86 10.60 -19.22
C ASP A 369 3.24 9.52 -18.32
N TYR A 370 2.70 9.92 -17.15
CA TYR A 370 1.90 9.04 -16.31
C TYR A 370 0.62 8.58 -17.01
N VAL A 371 -0.10 9.49 -17.67
CA VAL A 371 -1.30 9.12 -18.44
C VAL A 371 -0.96 8.10 -19.52
N LYS A 372 0.11 8.31 -20.29
CA LYS A 372 0.52 7.40 -21.37
C LYS A 372 0.96 6.02 -20.87
N ALA A 373 1.74 5.98 -19.80
CA ALA A 373 2.31 4.73 -19.30
C ALA A 373 1.40 4.00 -18.29
N GLY A 374 0.59 4.74 -17.54
CA GLY A 374 -0.17 4.23 -16.41
C GLY A 374 -1.66 3.97 -16.70
N VAL A 375 -2.27 4.58 -17.71
CA VAL A 375 -3.70 4.33 -18.03
C VAL A 375 -3.90 2.99 -18.73
N PRO A 376 -3.04 2.56 -19.70
CA PRO A 376 -3.22 1.26 -20.33
C PRO A 376 -3.04 0.09 -19.39
#